data_dc92b3070c6a87d45ccd0032bcc932d0
#
_entry.id   dc92b3070c6a87d45ccd0032bcc932d0
#
_cell.length_a   1.000
_cell.length_b   1.000
_cell.length_c   1.000
_cell.angle_alpha   90.00
_cell.angle_beta   90.00
_cell.angle_gamma   90.00
#
_symmetry.space_group_name_H-M   'P 1'
#
loop_
_entity.id
_entity.type
_entity.pdbx_description
1 polymer ?
#
loop_
_entity_poly.entity_id
_entity_poly.type
_entity_poly.pdbx_seq_one_letter_code
_entity_poly.pdbx_strand_id
1 'polypeptide(L)'
;TPQWILFGLGAVSFALGKGLHISANSASNVADAVVADSSIVHLWDEVVSHLIWSSGLFVIIVALAWALRDVTFRTGPLDLVVAGLVALTLVNTYIEGAQPLLGLVFLAVLLAAGIAWRPAAVSRLLLVVGGLGLVLLLGWGLYWLLADGSVFPEFSELGWI
;
A
#
# COMPACT_ATOMS: atom_id res chain seq x y z
N THR A 1 -20.39 14.62 3.30
CA THR A 1 -19.22 15.18 3.97
C THR A 1 -17.96 14.90 3.16
N PRO A 2 -16.88 15.72 3.25
CA PRO A 2 -15.69 15.57 2.40
C PRO A 2 -15.00 14.22 2.57
N GLN A 3 -15.05 13.61 3.75
CA GLN A 3 -14.46 12.27 4.00
C GLN A 3 -15.09 11.19 3.11
N TRP A 4 -16.41 11.23 2.92
CA TRP A 4 -17.11 10.26 2.07
C TRP A 4 -16.88 10.48 0.58
N ILE A 5 -16.64 11.74 0.16
CA ILE A 5 -16.20 12.04 -1.21
C ILE A 5 -14.81 11.45 -1.45
N LEU A 6 -13.86 11.68 -0.53
CA LEU A 6 -12.52 11.09 -0.60
C LEU A 6 -12.58 9.56 -0.60
N PHE A 7 -13.39 8.97 0.27
CA PHE A 7 -13.60 7.52 0.28
C PHE A 7 -14.08 7.00 -1.08
N GLY A 8 -15.08 7.66 -1.67
CA GLY A 8 -15.60 7.30 -2.99
C GLY A 8 -14.55 7.42 -4.09
N LEU A 9 -13.78 8.51 -4.11
CA LEU A 9 -12.68 8.69 -5.06
C LEU A 9 -11.60 7.62 -4.89
N GLY A 10 -11.22 7.34 -3.64
CA GLY A 10 -10.27 6.27 -3.33
C GLY A 10 -10.77 4.89 -3.78
N ALA A 11 -12.05 4.58 -3.52
CA ALA A 11 -12.66 3.31 -3.92
C ALA A 11 -12.71 3.13 -5.43
N VAL A 12 -13.06 4.20 -6.17
CA VAL A 12 -13.05 4.19 -7.65
C VAL A 12 -11.62 4.00 -8.16
N SER A 13 -10.64 4.74 -7.63
CA SER A 13 -9.23 4.57 -8.02
C SER A 13 -8.73 3.17 -7.73
N PHE A 14 -9.02 2.62 -6.54
CA PHE A 14 -8.66 1.26 -6.19
C PHE A 14 -9.25 0.23 -7.15
N ALA A 15 -10.56 0.32 -7.43
CA ALA A 15 -11.24 -0.60 -8.34
C ALA A 15 -10.72 -0.46 -9.78
N LEU A 16 -10.45 0.77 -10.25
CA LEU A 16 -9.89 1.04 -11.57
C LEU A 16 -8.48 0.43 -11.70
N GLY A 17 -7.60 0.68 -10.73
CA GLY A 17 -6.25 0.13 -10.74
C GLY A 17 -6.24 -1.40 -10.73
N LYS A 18 -7.09 -2.02 -9.88
CA LYS A 18 -7.25 -3.49 -9.89
C LYS A 18 -7.79 -4.03 -11.21
N GLY A 19 -8.77 -3.34 -11.80
CA GLY A 19 -9.29 -3.71 -13.11
C GLY A 19 -8.24 -3.63 -14.23
N LEU A 20 -7.41 -2.59 -14.22
CA LEU A 20 -6.30 -2.43 -15.15
C LEU A 20 -5.26 -3.54 -14.98
N HIS A 21 -4.85 -3.84 -13.75
CA HIS A 21 -3.91 -4.91 -13.44
C HIS A 21 -4.41 -6.26 -13.96
N ILE A 22 -5.63 -6.67 -13.63
CA ILE A 22 -6.21 -7.94 -14.09
C ILE A 22 -6.30 -7.99 -15.61
N SER A 23 -6.68 -6.87 -16.24
CA SER A 23 -6.83 -6.80 -17.71
C SER A 23 -5.47 -6.87 -18.40
N ALA A 24 -4.47 -6.15 -17.91
CA ALA A 24 -3.12 -6.14 -18.46
C ALA A 24 -2.43 -7.50 -18.28
N ASN A 25 -2.55 -8.11 -17.11
CA ASN A 25 -2.04 -9.46 -16.83
C ASN A 25 -2.69 -10.50 -17.75
N SER A 26 -4.01 -10.42 -17.95
CA SER A 26 -4.70 -11.29 -18.91
C SER A 26 -4.22 -11.09 -20.35
N ALA A 27 -3.94 -9.84 -20.76
CA ALA A 27 -3.40 -9.52 -22.07
C ALA A 27 -1.96 -10.01 -22.23
N SER A 28 -1.13 -9.90 -21.18
CA SER A 28 0.24 -10.41 -21.14
C SER A 28 0.28 -11.91 -21.42
N ASN A 29 -0.56 -12.69 -20.72
CA ASN A 29 -0.65 -14.13 -20.90
C ASN A 29 -1.05 -14.55 -22.34
N VAL A 30 -1.77 -13.70 -23.08
CA VAL A 30 -2.12 -13.92 -24.49
C VAL A 30 -0.99 -13.43 -25.41
N ALA A 31 -0.36 -12.30 -25.08
CA ALA A 31 0.69 -11.69 -25.89
C ALA A 31 1.97 -12.54 -25.90
N ASP A 32 2.35 -13.13 -24.79
CA ASP A 32 3.48 -14.08 -24.71
C ASP A 32 3.31 -15.29 -25.64
N ALA A 33 2.06 -15.60 -25.99
CA ALA A 33 1.76 -16.65 -26.97
C ALA A 33 1.78 -16.17 -28.42
N VAL A 34 1.79 -14.84 -28.69
CA VAL A 34 1.53 -14.33 -30.06
C VAL A 34 2.54 -13.31 -30.57
N VAL A 35 3.03 -12.30 -29.86
CA VAL A 35 4.06 -11.29 -30.32
C VAL A 35 4.53 -10.31 -29.21
N ALA A 36 5.74 -10.05 -29.18
CA ALA A 36 6.72 -9.01 -29.02
C ALA A 36 6.29 -7.53 -28.92
N ASP A 37 5.60 -7.03 -27.97
CA ASP A 37 6.00 -5.82 -27.25
C ASP A 37 5.38 -5.82 -25.86
N SER A 38 5.95 -6.62 -25.00
CA SER A 38 5.55 -6.78 -23.60
C SER A 38 5.76 -5.48 -22.77
N SER A 39 6.55 -4.53 -23.29
CA SER A 39 6.91 -3.31 -22.54
C SER A 39 5.70 -2.43 -22.20
N ILE A 40 4.77 -2.23 -23.12
CA ILE A 40 3.57 -1.41 -22.87
C ILE A 40 2.61 -2.15 -21.93
N VAL A 41 2.42 -3.44 -22.15
CA VAL A 41 1.55 -4.26 -21.29
C VAL A 41 2.12 -4.32 -19.89
N HIS A 42 3.43 -4.55 -19.74
CA HIS A 42 4.14 -4.54 -18.47
C HIS A 42 4.05 -3.19 -17.77
N LEU A 43 4.20 -2.07 -18.50
CA LEU A 43 4.01 -0.72 -17.92
C LEU A 43 2.61 -0.55 -17.32
N TRP A 44 1.57 -1.01 -17.99
CA TRP A 44 0.20 -0.91 -17.49
C TRP A 44 -0.09 -1.89 -16.37
N ASP A 45 0.50 -3.08 -16.41
CA ASP A 45 0.34 -4.11 -15.38
C ASP A 45 1.06 -3.71 -14.09
N GLU A 46 2.37 -3.53 -14.17
CA GLU A 46 3.21 -3.37 -12.98
C GLU A 46 3.29 -1.93 -12.46
N VAL A 47 3.33 -0.93 -13.33
CA VAL A 47 3.59 0.44 -12.89
C VAL A 47 2.30 1.23 -12.73
N VAL A 48 1.52 1.39 -13.82
CA VAL A 48 0.37 2.31 -13.81
C VAL A 48 -0.75 1.77 -12.94
N SER A 49 -1.07 0.49 -13.08
CA SER A 49 -2.14 -0.14 -12.31
C SER A 49 -1.83 -0.10 -10.80
N HIS A 50 -0.62 -0.48 -10.42
CA HIS A 50 -0.17 -0.48 -9.02
C HIS A 50 -0.15 0.93 -8.42
N LEU A 51 0.30 1.94 -9.16
CA LEU A 51 0.26 3.34 -8.71
C LEU A 51 -1.18 3.80 -8.43
N ILE A 52 -2.13 3.48 -9.31
CA ILE A 52 -3.53 3.89 -9.18
C ILE A 52 -4.20 3.19 -8.00
N TRP A 53 -4.06 1.85 -7.88
CA TRP A 53 -4.74 1.13 -6.81
C TRP A 53 -4.11 1.37 -5.42
N SER A 54 -2.78 1.44 -5.35
CA SER A 54 -2.08 1.73 -4.08
C SER A 54 -2.45 3.12 -3.57
N SER A 55 -2.48 4.12 -4.47
CA SER A 55 -2.95 5.47 -4.13
C SER A 55 -4.44 5.48 -3.72
N GLY A 56 -5.29 4.72 -4.42
CA GLY A 56 -6.70 4.56 -4.07
C GLY A 56 -6.87 3.95 -2.67
N LEU A 57 -6.14 2.89 -2.37
CA LEU A 57 -6.16 2.25 -1.04
C LEU A 57 -5.70 3.23 0.06
N PHE A 58 -4.64 3.99 -0.19
CA PHE A 58 -4.17 5.00 0.75
C PHE A 58 -5.23 6.07 1.02
N VAL A 59 -5.89 6.59 -0.03
CA VAL A 59 -6.97 7.58 0.10
C VAL A 59 -8.14 7.01 0.89
N ILE A 60 -8.52 5.74 0.69
CA ILE A 60 -9.54 5.05 1.50
C ILE A 60 -9.15 5.04 2.98
N ILE A 61 -7.92 4.64 3.30
CA ILE A 61 -7.42 4.56 4.68
C ILE A 61 -7.46 5.95 5.34
N VAL A 62 -6.98 6.98 4.65
CA VAL A 62 -6.99 8.36 5.14
C VAL A 62 -8.42 8.87 5.34
N ALA A 63 -9.33 8.60 4.41
CA ALA A 63 -10.73 9.02 4.50
C ALA A 63 -11.44 8.36 5.70
N LEU A 64 -11.25 7.06 5.90
CA LEU A 64 -11.79 6.33 7.04
C LEU A 64 -11.19 6.81 8.36
N ALA A 65 -9.88 7.00 8.41
CA ALA A 65 -9.21 7.52 9.59
C ALA A 65 -9.72 8.94 9.95
N TRP A 66 -9.93 9.78 8.94
CA TRP A 66 -10.52 11.11 9.12
C TRP A 66 -11.97 11.04 9.61
N ALA A 67 -12.78 10.15 9.06
CA ALA A 67 -14.16 9.94 9.53
C ALA A 67 -14.21 9.46 10.98
N LEU A 68 -13.23 8.66 11.42
CA LEU A 68 -13.14 8.11 12.78
C LEU A 68 -12.41 9.03 13.77
N ARG A 69 -11.85 10.15 13.32
CA ARG A 69 -11.01 11.01 14.17
C ARG A 69 -11.72 11.49 15.43
N ASP A 70 -12.98 11.85 15.32
CA ASP A 70 -13.78 12.42 16.40
C ASP A 70 -14.67 11.35 17.08
N VAL A 71 -14.55 10.08 16.67
CA VAL A 71 -15.30 8.95 17.25
C VAL A 71 -14.55 8.39 18.44
N THR A 72 -15.24 8.29 19.57
CA THR A 72 -14.70 7.67 20.78
C THR A 72 -14.96 6.16 20.74
N PHE A 73 -13.89 5.37 20.71
CA PHE A 73 -13.95 3.92 20.90
C PHE A 73 -12.73 3.46 21.72
N ARG A 74 -12.81 2.26 22.27
CA ARG A 74 -11.69 1.67 23.00
C ARG A 74 -10.90 0.76 22.08
N THR A 75 -9.64 1.06 21.88
CA THR A 75 -8.72 0.17 21.18
C THR A 75 -8.27 -0.95 22.11
N GLY A 76 -8.61 -2.20 21.77
CA GLY A 76 -8.16 -3.39 22.48
C GLY A 76 -6.94 -4.06 21.81
N PRO A 77 -6.41 -5.13 22.40
CA PRO A 77 -5.29 -5.87 21.83
C PRO A 77 -5.57 -6.41 20.41
N LEU A 78 -6.81 -6.86 20.16
CA LEU A 78 -7.21 -7.38 18.85
C LEU A 78 -7.13 -6.29 17.76
N ASP A 79 -7.56 -5.06 18.08
CA ASP A 79 -7.49 -3.94 17.13
C ASP A 79 -6.04 -3.61 16.75
N LEU A 80 -5.11 -3.74 17.70
CA LEU A 80 -3.68 -3.53 17.46
C LEU A 80 -3.08 -4.66 16.61
N VAL A 81 -3.51 -5.91 16.81
CA VAL A 81 -3.12 -7.03 15.95
C VAL A 81 -3.62 -6.82 14.53
N VAL A 82 -4.89 -6.44 14.36
CA VAL A 82 -5.45 -6.12 13.04
C VAL A 82 -4.69 -4.97 12.38
N ALA A 83 -4.38 -3.90 13.13
CA ALA A 83 -3.56 -2.79 12.61
C ALA A 83 -2.16 -3.26 12.17
N GLY A 84 -1.55 -4.19 12.93
CA GLY A 84 -0.28 -4.81 12.56
C GLY A 84 -0.37 -5.63 11.26
N LEU A 85 -1.45 -6.40 11.09
CA LEU A 85 -1.71 -7.14 9.85
C LEU A 85 -1.94 -6.20 8.66
N VAL A 86 -2.64 -5.08 8.86
CA VAL A 86 -2.79 -4.04 7.83
C VAL A 86 -1.42 -3.45 7.46
N ALA A 87 -0.56 -3.15 8.43
CA ALA A 87 0.80 -2.68 8.16
C ALA A 87 1.59 -3.68 7.30
N LEU A 88 1.55 -4.97 7.67
CA LEU A 88 2.22 -6.04 6.94
C LEU A 88 1.69 -6.17 5.51
N THR A 89 0.36 -6.10 5.33
CA THR A 89 -0.27 -6.15 4.00
C THR A 89 0.15 -4.96 3.13
N LEU A 90 0.19 -3.75 3.70
CA LEU A 90 0.65 -2.56 2.97
C LEU A 90 2.12 -2.68 2.54
N VAL A 91 2.99 -3.12 3.45
CA VAL A 91 4.42 -3.34 3.15
C VAL A 91 4.58 -4.36 2.01
N ASN A 92 3.89 -5.50 2.11
CA ASN A 92 3.88 -6.50 1.04
C ASN A 92 3.43 -5.91 -0.30
N THR A 93 2.34 -5.14 -0.29
CA THR A 93 1.81 -4.47 -1.49
C THR A 93 2.83 -3.52 -2.13
N TYR A 94 3.58 -2.76 -1.32
CA TYR A 94 4.57 -1.81 -1.84
C TYR A 94 5.86 -2.49 -2.33
N ILE A 95 6.24 -3.62 -1.76
CA ILE A 95 7.37 -4.43 -2.23
C ILE A 95 7.01 -5.07 -3.57
N GLU A 96 5.91 -5.83 -3.63
CA GLU A 96 5.45 -6.53 -4.83
C GLU A 96 5.03 -5.60 -5.98
N GLY A 97 4.55 -4.42 -5.66
CA GLY A 97 4.18 -3.42 -6.66
C GLY A 97 5.35 -2.53 -7.12
N ALA A 98 6.61 -2.86 -6.78
CA ALA A 98 7.80 -2.05 -7.09
C ALA A 98 7.68 -0.57 -6.68
N GLN A 99 6.94 -0.27 -5.61
CA GLN A 99 6.63 1.10 -5.18
C GLN A 99 7.08 1.41 -3.74
N PRO A 100 8.27 0.98 -3.30
CA PRO A 100 8.69 1.16 -1.91
C PRO A 100 8.79 2.62 -1.49
N LEU A 101 9.20 3.53 -2.38
CA LEU A 101 9.27 4.97 -2.08
C LEU A 101 7.88 5.56 -1.84
N LEU A 102 6.87 5.17 -2.63
CA LEU A 102 5.49 5.56 -2.41
C LEU A 102 4.98 5.02 -1.07
N GLY A 103 5.30 3.76 -0.76
CA GLY A 103 5.00 3.12 0.51
C GLY A 103 5.59 3.87 1.70
N LEU A 104 6.86 4.28 1.62
CA LEU A 104 7.51 5.09 2.66
C LEU A 104 6.78 6.40 2.90
N VAL A 105 6.42 7.11 1.84
CA VAL A 105 5.66 8.38 1.95
C VAL A 105 4.30 8.14 2.60
N PHE A 106 3.55 7.15 2.15
CA PHE A 106 2.21 6.88 2.68
C PHE A 106 2.24 6.43 4.13
N LEU A 107 3.15 5.54 4.50
CA LEU A 107 3.31 5.10 5.89
C LEU A 107 3.77 6.24 6.80
N ALA A 108 4.65 7.13 6.31
CA ALA A 108 5.05 8.32 7.04
C ALA A 108 3.88 9.30 7.26
N VAL A 109 3.00 9.48 6.27
CA VAL A 109 1.78 10.29 6.41
C VAL A 109 0.83 9.68 7.45
N LEU A 110 0.62 8.36 7.44
CA LEU A 110 -0.21 7.69 8.44
C LEU A 110 0.39 7.84 9.86
N LEU A 111 1.69 7.69 10.00
CA LEU A 111 2.39 7.92 11.27
C LEU A 111 2.23 9.36 11.75
N ALA A 112 2.45 10.34 10.87
CA ALA A 112 2.30 11.76 11.18
C ALA A 112 0.86 12.10 11.58
N ALA A 113 -0.15 11.56 10.88
CA ALA A 113 -1.55 11.71 11.25
C ALA A 113 -1.83 11.08 12.62
N GLY A 114 -1.28 9.90 12.91
CA GLY A 114 -1.37 9.27 14.22
C GLY A 114 -0.77 10.12 15.35
N ILE A 115 0.33 10.81 15.10
CA ILE A 115 0.93 11.74 16.05
C ILE A 115 0.04 13.00 16.22
N ALA A 116 -0.36 13.61 15.12
CA ALA A 116 -1.09 14.88 15.10
C ALA A 116 -2.51 14.78 15.68
N TRP A 117 -3.16 13.62 15.58
CA TRP A 117 -4.54 13.41 16.01
C TRP A 117 -4.66 12.85 17.44
N ARG A 118 -3.59 12.87 18.22
CA ARG A 118 -3.69 12.51 19.64
C ARG A 118 -4.56 13.56 20.39
N PRO A 119 -5.46 13.13 21.26
CA PRO A 119 -5.67 11.79 21.84
C PRO A 119 -6.75 10.93 21.15
N ALA A 120 -7.12 11.17 19.89
CA ALA A 120 -8.15 10.41 19.20
C ALA A 120 -7.89 8.89 19.26
N ALA A 121 -8.95 8.08 19.36
CA ALA A 121 -8.84 6.65 19.45
C ALA A 121 -8.18 6.02 18.21
N VAL A 122 -8.51 6.53 17.00
CA VAL A 122 -7.91 6.10 15.72
C VAL A 122 -6.40 6.35 15.64
N SER A 123 -5.89 7.33 16.41
CA SER A 123 -4.46 7.66 16.47
C SER A 123 -3.59 6.43 16.78
N ARG A 124 -4.02 5.58 17.72
CA ARG A 124 -3.28 4.37 18.10
C ARG A 124 -3.14 3.40 16.94
N LEU A 125 -4.19 3.22 16.15
CA LEU A 125 -4.18 2.34 14.97
C LEU A 125 -3.23 2.91 13.91
N LEU A 126 -3.30 4.21 13.63
CA LEU A 126 -2.42 4.88 12.67
C LEU A 126 -0.96 4.82 13.09
N LEU A 127 -0.66 4.95 14.40
CA LEU A 127 0.69 4.81 14.93
C LEU A 127 1.24 3.39 14.72
N VAL A 128 0.40 2.37 14.87
CA VAL A 128 0.81 0.99 14.61
C VAL A 128 1.00 0.77 13.11
N VAL A 129 0.01 1.13 12.28
CA VAL A 129 0.10 0.93 10.83
C VAL A 129 1.29 1.68 10.24
N GLY A 130 1.40 2.98 10.51
CA GLY A 130 2.48 3.81 9.99
C GLY A 130 3.85 3.44 10.58
N GLY A 131 3.94 3.30 11.91
CA GLY A 131 5.20 3.04 12.59
C GLY A 131 5.76 1.64 12.30
N LEU A 132 4.94 0.59 12.46
CA LEU A 132 5.36 -0.78 12.16
C LEU A 132 5.64 -0.94 10.67
N GLY A 133 4.76 -0.38 9.79
CA GLY A 133 4.96 -0.44 8.36
C GLY A 133 6.28 0.20 7.92
N LEU A 134 6.63 1.38 8.46
CA LEU A 134 7.92 2.02 8.18
C LEU A 134 9.10 1.17 8.66
N VAL A 135 9.03 0.61 9.86
CA VAL A 135 10.09 -0.26 10.40
C VAL A 135 10.29 -1.48 9.51
N LEU A 136 9.20 -2.11 9.08
CA LEU A 136 9.27 -3.30 8.22
C LEU A 136 9.80 -2.97 6.82
N LEU A 137 9.31 -1.89 6.19
CA LEU A 137 9.72 -1.52 4.84
C LEU A 137 11.17 -1.03 4.81
N LEU A 138 11.59 -0.17 5.74
CA LEU A 138 12.98 0.26 5.87
C LEU A 138 13.90 -0.90 6.24
N GLY A 139 13.45 -1.79 7.14
CA GLY A 139 14.19 -2.99 7.51
C GLY A 139 14.42 -3.92 6.31
N TRP A 140 13.41 -4.10 5.45
CA TRP A 140 13.53 -4.84 4.19
C TRP A 140 14.59 -4.23 3.28
N GLY A 141 14.48 -2.94 2.98
CA GLY A 141 15.45 -2.25 2.11
C GLY A 141 16.88 -2.26 2.68
N LEU A 142 17.02 -2.04 3.99
CA LEU A 142 18.34 -2.07 4.64
C LEU A 142 18.94 -3.48 4.65
N TYR A 143 18.14 -4.49 4.94
CA TYR A 143 18.61 -5.88 4.94
C TYR A 143 19.20 -6.27 3.58
N TRP A 144 18.47 -6.02 2.49
CA TRP A 144 18.93 -6.39 1.15
C TRP A 144 20.06 -5.50 0.65
N LEU A 145 20.08 -4.22 1.00
CA LEU A 145 21.21 -3.34 0.71
C LEU A 145 22.52 -3.89 1.31
N LEU A 146 22.46 -4.46 2.51
CA LEU A 146 23.63 -5.02 3.19
C LEU A 146 23.95 -6.45 2.74
N ALA A 147 22.95 -7.22 2.31
CA ALA A 147 23.11 -8.62 1.93
C ALA A 147 23.68 -8.80 0.53
N ASP A 148 23.20 -8.06 -0.45
CA ASP A 148 23.60 -8.21 -1.86
C ASP A 148 23.74 -6.89 -2.64
N GLY A 149 23.55 -5.74 -1.97
CA GLY A 149 23.63 -4.41 -2.57
C GLY A 149 22.36 -3.95 -3.30
N SER A 150 21.30 -4.78 -3.34
CA SER A 150 20.00 -4.39 -3.88
C SER A 150 19.22 -3.54 -2.88
N VAL A 151 18.31 -2.70 -3.38
CA VAL A 151 17.46 -1.86 -2.51
C VAL A 151 16.01 -2.16 -2.84
N PHE A 152 15.28 -2.69 -1.89
CA PHE A 152 13.86 -3.07 -2.02
C PHE A 152 13.58 -4.08 -3.16
N PRO A 153 14.27 -5.24 -3.23
CA PRO A 153 13.94 -6.24 -4.23
C PRO A 153 12.51 -6.77 -4.02
N GLU A 154 11.84 -7.10 -5.12
CA GLU A 154 10.55 -7.78 -5.10
C GLU A 154 10.72 -9.25 -4.73
N PHE A 155 9.66 -9.90 -4.21
CA PHE A 155 9.73 -11.33 -3.86
C PHE A 155 9.89 -12.21 -5.11
N SER A 156 9.33 -11.76 -6.25
CA SER A 156 9.52 -12.39 -7.57
C SER A 156 10.98 -12.37 -8.00
N GLU A 157 11.71 -11.27 -7.80
CA GLU A 157 13.15 -11.17 -8.09
C GLU A 157 13.99 -12.10 -7.22
N LEU A 158 13.50 -12.42 -6.01
CA LEU A 158 14.14 -13.34 -5.07
C LEU A 158 13.75 -14.80 -5.33
N GLY A 159 12.84 -15.07 -6.28
CA GLY A 159 12.35 -16.40 -6.58
C GLY A 159 11.47 -17.01 -5.47
N TRP A 160 10.80 -16.18 -4.67
CA TRP A 160 9.95 -16.61 -3.56
C TRP A 160 8.50 -16.88 -4.01
N ILE A 161 8.09 -16.32 -5.12
CA ILE A 161 6.79 -16.50 -5.78
C ILE A 161 6.97 -16.61 -7.29
#